data_85e07ec08988fca169fb582f9bd4aab6
#
_entry.id   85e07ec08988fca169fb582f9bd4aab6
#
_cell.length_a   1.000
_cell.length_b   1.000
_cell.length_c   1.000
_cell.angle_alpha   90.00
_cell.angle_beta   90.00
_cell.angle_gamma   90.00
#
_symmetry.space_group_name_H-M   'P 1'
#
loop_
_entity.id
_entity.type
_entity.pdbx_description
1 polymer ?
#
loop_
_entity_poly.entity_id
_entity_poly.type
_entity_poly.pdbx_seq_one_letter_code
_entity_poly.pdbx_strand_id
1 'polypeptide(L)'
;AAALAYGLDNEKEQKIMVYDLGGGTFDVSIIEIGDGVIEVLSTAGNNRLGGDDFDQKVTDYILAEFKKQEGVDLSNDKMALQRIREAAEKAKKELSSATTTNINLPFITATADGPKHLDMNLTKAKFDELTHDLVEKTAEPVQRALSDAGLQASELSKVLLVGGSTRIPAVQDKVRQLTGHEPSKSLNPDECVALGASVQGGKLAGDAGAGDILLLDVTPLSLSIETMGGIATRLIERNTTIPTKKSQIFSTAADNQTAVDINVVQGERQFAKDNKSLGQFR
;
A
#
# COMPACT_ATOMS: atom_id res chain seq x y z
N ALA A 1 10.91 -3.29 -8.08
CA ALA A 1 11.94 -3.79 -7.15
C ALA A 1 11.61 -5.22 -6.67
N ALA A 2 10.45 -5.46 -6.05
CA ALA A 2 10.13 -6.77 -5.47
C ALA A 2 10.20 -7.94 -6.47
N ALA A 3 9.77 -7.76 -7.70
CA ALA A 3 9.86 -8.78 -8.75
C ALA A 3 11.33 -9.18 -9.04
N LEU A 4 12.24 -8.21 -9.05
CA LEU A 4 13.67 -8.46 -9.20
C LEU A 4 14.24 -9.27 -8.03
N ALA A 5 13.79 -8.98 -6.80
CA ALA A 5 14.21 -9.72 -5.61
C ALA A 5 13.80 -11.20 -5.66
N TYR A 6 12.70 -11.52 -6.34
CA TYR A 6 12.28 -12.91 -6.55
C TYR A 6 13.05 -13.63 -7.67
N GLY A 7 14.00 -12.97 -8.35
CA GLY A 7 14.81 -13.58 -9.40
C GLY A 7 14.02 -13.94 -10.65
N LEU A 8 12.99 -13.15 -10.97
CA LEU A 8 12.06 -13.43 -12.07
C LEU A 8 12.58 -12.98 -13.44
N ASP A 9 13.75 -12.39 -13.46
CA ASP A 9 14.45 -11.84 -14.61
C ASP A 9 14.84 -12.88 -15.69
N ASN A 10 14.93 -14.15 -15.31
CA ASN A 10 15.32 -15.24 -16.21
C ASN A 10 14.20 -16.26 -16.49
N GLU A 11 12.98 -15.98 -16.06
CA GLU A 11 11.87 -16.89 -16.24
C GLU A 11 11.15 -16.68 -17.59
N LYS A 12 10.40 -17.70 -18.04
CA LYS A 12 9.54 -17.61 -19.23
C LYS A 12 8.47 -16.55 -19.02
N GLU A 13 7.83 -16.12 -20.13
CA GLU A 13 6.69 -15.20 -20.09
C GLU A 13 5.68 -15.56 -19.01
N GLN A 14 5.46 -14.61 -18.08
CA GLN A 14 4.60 -14.77 -16.90
C GLN A 14 3.88 -13.48 -16.58
N LYS A 15 2.65 -13.62 -16.09
CA LYS A 15 1.87 -12.52 -15.49
C LYS A 15 1.82 -12.69 -13.99
N ILE A 16 2.29 -11.69 -13.27
CA ILE A 16 2.52 -11.76 -11.83
C ILE A 16 1.80 -10.62 -11.14
N MET A 17 1.13 -10.92 -10.05
CA MET A 17 0.65 -9.88 -9.12
C MET A 17 1.66 -9.69 -8.00
N VAL A 18 2.02 -8.45 -7.73
CA VAL A 18 2.74 -8.05 -6.51
C VAL A 18 1.73 -7.40 -5.58
N TYR A 19 1.55 -7.98 -4.41
CA TYR A 19 0.65 -7.51 -3.36
C TYR A 19 1.52 -7.00 -2.20
N ASP A 20 1.65 -5.68 -2.10
CA ASP A 20 2.52 -5.00 -1.14
C ASP A 20 1.70 -4.30 -0.07
N LEU A 21 1.65 -4.88 1.14
CA LEU A 21 1.02 -4.30 2.32
C LEU A 21 2.10 -3.99 3.37
N GLY A 22 2.54 -2.75 3.35
CA GLY A 22 3.54 -2.23 4.26
C GLY A 22 2.99 -1.68 5.57
N GLY A 23 3.75 -0.80 6.21
CA GLY A 23 3.33 -0.13 7.45
C GLY A 23 2.23 0.90 7.25
N GLY A 24 2.30 1.71 6.19
CA GLY A 24 1.38 2.84 5.96
C GLY A 24 0.65 2.82 4.63
N THR A 25 1.09 2.01 3.66
CA THR A 25 0.52 1.96 2.31
C THR A 25 0.26 0.55 1.86
N PHE A 26 -0.72 0.44 0.95
CA PHE A 26 -1.06 -0.78 0.24
C PHE A 26 -0.98 -0.53 -1.26
N ASP A 27 -0.17 -1.32 -1.95
CA ASP A 27 0.03 -1.23 -3.39
C ASP A 27 -0.12 -2.60 -4.05
N VAL A 28 -0.77 -2.62 -5.22
CA VAL A 28 -0.91 -3.80 -6.07
C VAL A 28 -0.40 -3.46 -7.46
N SER A 29 0.49 -4.28 -7.99
CA SER A 29 0.98 -4.15 -9.36
C SER A 29 0.80 -5.44 -10.12
N ILE A 30 0.33 -5.36 -11.35
CA ILE A 30 0.32 -6.45 -12.32
C ILE A 30 1.50 -6.26 -13.25
N ILE A 31 2.33 -7.28 -13.34
CA ILE A 31 3.60 -7.25 -14.07
C ILE A 31 3.61 -8.38 -15.09
N GLU A 32 4.06 -8.09 -16.28
CA GLU A 32 4.40 -9.09 -17.29
C GLU A 32 5.93 -9.21 -17.40
N ILE A 33 6.40 -10.43 -17.39
CA ILE A 33 7.82 -10.76 -17.55
C ILE A 33 7.97 -11.64 -18.77
N GLY A 34 8.89 -11.27 -19.66
CA GLY A 34 9.21 -12.06 -20.85
C GLY A 34 10.37 -11.45 -21.61
N ASP A 35 11.17 -12.29 -22.28
CA ASP A 35 12.27 -11.90 -23.19
C ASP A 35 13.24 -10.84 -22.63
N GLY A 36 13.54 -10.89 -21.31
CA GLY A 36 14.42 -9.91 -20.65
C GLY A 36 13.76 -8.55 -20.36
N VAL A 37 12.43 -8.46 -20.49
CA VAL A 37 11.65 -7.26 -20.19
C VAL A 37 10.75 -7.54 -18.98
N ILE A 38 10.72 -6.60 -18.05
CA ILE A 38 9.73 -6.54 -16.97
C ILE A 38 8.87 -5.31 -17.23
N GLU A 39 7.61 -5.54 -17.58
CA GLU A 39 6.65 -4.48 -17.87
C GLU A 39 5.56 -4.44 -16.79
N VAL A 40 5.33 -3.26 -16.21
CA VAL A 40 4.17 -3.02 -15.34
C VAL A 40 2.97 -2.76 -16.25
N LEU A 41 1.95 -3.61 -16.16
CA LEU A 41 0.71 -3.46 -16.94
C LEU A 41 -0.25 -2.49 -16.26
N SER A 42 -0.35 -2.59 -14.93
CA SER A 42 -1.20 -1.72 -14.12
C SER A 42 -0.70 -1.65 -12.69
N THR A 43 -1.08 -0.58 -12.02
CA THR A 43 -0.88 -0.42 -10.57
C THR A 43 -2.10 0.26 -9.95
N ALA A 44 -2.45 -0.17 -8.75
CA ALA A 44 -3.50 0.42 -7.93
C ALA A 44 -3.10 0.34 -6.46
N GLY A 45 -3.70 1.15 -5.59
CA GLY A 45 -3.32 1.11 -4.18
C GLY A 45 -4.21 1.98 -3.30
N ASN A 46 -3.84 1.98 -2.03
CA ASN A 46 -4.42 2.84 -1.00
C ASN A 46 -3.28 3.37 -0.13
N ASN A 47 -2.98 4.65 -0.24
CA ASN A 47 -1.90 5.32 0.48
C ASN A 47 -2.23 5.62 1.95
N ARG A 48 -3.35 5.12 2.47
CA ARG A 48 -3.81 5.24 3.85
C ARG A 48 -4.31 3.88 4.38
N LEU A 49 -3.62 2.82 4.02
CA LEU A 49 -3.91 1.47 4.48
C LEU A 49 -2.60 0.72 4.69
N GLY A 50 -2.30 0.36 5.92
CA GLY A 50 -1.09 -0.37 6.25
C GLY A 50 -1.11 -0.91 7.68
N GLY A 51 0.01 -1.49 8.11
CA GLY A 51 0.17 -2.09 9.43
C GLY A 51 -0.15 -1.16 10.59
N ASP A 52 0.09 0.14 10.42
CA ASP A 52 -0.21 1.18 11.42
C ASP A 52 -1.71 1.29 11.71
N ASP A 53 -2.56 1.05 10.70
CA ASP A 53 -4.02 1.03 10.89
C ASP A 53 -4.45 -0.19 11.72
N PHE A 54 -3.82 -1.35 11.50
CA PHE A 54 -4.03 -2.54 12.34
C PHE A 54 -3.62 -2.28 13.78
N ASP A 55 -2.47 -1.66 14.01
CA ASP A 55 -2.00 -1.26 15.34
C ASP A 55 -2.96 -0.27 16.01
N GLN A 56 -3.51 0.68 15.26
CA GLN A 56 -4.47 1.64 15.77
C GLN A 56 -5.78 0.95 16.23
N LYS A 57 -6.29 -0.03 15.47
CA LYS A 57 -7.47 -0.82 15.87
C LYS A 57 -7.24 -1.54 17.21
N VAL A 58 -6.08 -2.15 17.38
CA VAL A 58 -5.72 -2.82 18.64
C VAL A 58 -5.52 -1.80 19.76
N THR A 59 -4.88 -0.67 19.50
CA THR A 59 -4.70 0.42 20.46
C THR A 59 -6.06 0.92 20.98
N ASP A 60 -6.99 1.20 20.07
CA ASP A 60 -8.33 1.68 20.42
C ASP A 60 -9.10 0.65 21.26
N TYR A 61 -8.96 -0.63 20.93
CA TYR A 61 -9.55 -1.72 21.71
C TYR A 61 -8.97 -1.79 23.12
N ILE A 62 -7.64 -1.71 23.28
CA ILE A 62 -6.97 -1.72 24.58
C ILE A 62 -7.45 -0.54 25.44
N LEU A 63 -7.50 0.67 24.87
CA LEU A 63 -7.98 1.87 25.56
C LEU A 63 -9.42 1.72 26.04
N ALA A 64 -10.30 1.20 25.18
CA ALA A 64 -11.71 0.99 25.51
C ALA A 64 -11.89 -0.05 26.62
N GLU A 65 -11.20 -1.17 26.56
CA GLU A 65 -11.27 -2.22 27.60
C GLU A 65 -10.67 -1.75 28.93
N PHE A 66 -9.55 -1.05 28.91
CA PHE A 66 -8.96 -0.49 30.13
C PHE A 66 -9.90 0.54 30.80
N LYS A 67 -10.50 1.43 30.00
CA LYS A 67 -11.48 2.40 30.50
C LYS A 67 -12.70 1.70 31.10
N LYS A 68 -13.16 0.62 30.51
CA LYS A 68 -14.29 -0.17 31.03
C LYS A 68 -13.96 -0.87 32.34
N GLN A 69 -12.75 -1.40 32.51
CA GLN A 69 -12.32 -2.15 33.67
C GLN A 69 -11.91 -1.25 34.83
N GLU A 70 -11.16 -0.19 34.59
CA GLU A 70 -10.53 0.66 35.58
C GLU A 70 -11.19 2.04 35.74
N GLY A 71 -12.12 2.39 34.83
CA GLY A 71 -12.76 3.71 34.84
C GLY A 71 -11.85 4.86 34.41
N VAL A 72 -10.66 4.57 33.88
CA VAL A 72 -9.62 5.56 33.54
C VAL A 72 -9.46 5.66 32.03
N ASP A 73 -9.51 6.90 31.53
CA ASP A 73 -9.29 7.20 30.11
C ASP A 73 -7.82 7.58 29.87
N LEU A 74 -7.08 6.74 29.16
CA LEU A 74 -5.68 6.95 28.81
C LEU A 74 -5.47 7.67 27.47
N SER A 75 -6.53 8.07 26.78
CA SER A 75 -6.44 8.66 25.43
C SER A 75 -5.64 9.97 25.35
N ASN A 76 -5.51 10.68 26.48
CA ASN A 76 -4.75 11.93 26.57
C ASN A 76 -3.40 11.77 27.30
N ASP A 77 -3.06 10.59 27.78
CA ASP A 77 -1.78 10.29 28.38
C ASP A 77 -0.78 9.85 27.33
N LYS A 78 0.10 10.75 26.89
CA LYS A 78 1.07 10.49 25.82
C LYS A 78 2.03 9.34 26.12
N MET A 79 2.46 9.19 27.38
CA MET A 79 3.36 8.11 27.78
C MET A 79 2.65 6.76 27.78
N ALA A 80 1.43 6.70 28.32
CA ALA A 80 0.61 5.50 28.28
C ALA A 80 0.28 5.11 26.83
N LEU A 81 -0.12 6.06 25.99
CA LEU A 81 -0.41 5.82 24.58
C LEU A 81 0.78 5.23 23.82
N GLN A 82 1.98 5.75 24.04
CA GLN A 82 3.18 5.23 23.37
C GLN A 82 3.42 3.76 23.76
N ARG A 83 3.34 3.45 25.05
CA ARG A 83 3.50 2.08 25.54
C ARG A 83 2.41 1.13 25.02
N ILE A 84 1.17 1.61 24.92
CA ILE A 84 0.04 0.83 24.37
C ILE A 84 0.25 0.58 22.87
N ARG A 85 0.69 1.55 22.09
CA ARG A 85 0.98 1.39 20.65
C ARG A 85 2.08 0.35 20.41
N GLU A 86 3.16 0.42 21.16
CA GLU A 86 4.25 -0.57 21.07
C GLU A 86 3.75 -1.98 21.43
N ALA A 87 2.93 -2.09 22.48
CA ALA A 87 2.32 -3.36 22.86
C ALA A 87 1.31 -3.87 21.82
N ALA A 88 0.55 -2.98 21.17
CA ALA A 88 -0.38 -3.32 20.10
C ALA A 88 0.36 -3.86 18.87
N GLU A 89 1.43 -3.22 18.44
CA GLU A 89 2.27 -3.71 17.34
C GLU A 89 2.90 -5.07 17.66
N LYS A 90 3.42 -5.23 18.88
CA LYS A 90 3.96 -6.51 19.34
C LYS A 90 2.89 -7.60 19.29
N ALA A 91 1.70 -7.33 19.84
CA ALA A 91 0.58 -8.27 19.83
C ALA A 91 0.16 -8.66 18.41
N LYS A 92 0.05 -7.70 17.48
CA LYS A 92 -0.19 -7.96 16.05
C LYS A 92 0.82 -8.95 15.48
N LYS A 93 2.11 -8.74 15.72
CA LYS A 93 3.18 -9.61 15.24
C LYS A 93 3.07 -11.03 15.84
N GLU A 94 2.84 -11.14 17.14
CA GLU A 94 2.72 -12.44 17.83
C GLU A 94 1.50 -13.22 17.35
N LEU A 95 0.37 -12.56 17.11
CA LEU A 95 -0.88 -13.19 16.63
C LEU A 95 -0.80 -13.67 15.17
N SER A 96 0.28 -13.38 14.44
CA SER A 96 0.54 -13.99 13.14
C SER A 96 0.94 -15.47 13.25
N SER A 97 1.39 -15.92 14.41
CA SER A 97 1.80 -17.30 14.67
C SER A 97 1.12 -17.93 15.90
N ALA A 98 0.59 -17.14 16.81
CA ALA A 98 -0.07 -17.61 18.02
C ALA A 98 -1.59 -17.39 17.95
N THR A 99 -2.34 -18.17 18.70
CA THR A 99 -3.80 -18.03 18.82
C THR A 99 -4.22 -16.99 19.87
N THR A 100 -3.33 -16.66 20.79
CA THR A 100 -3.53 -15.66 21.84
C THR A 100 -2.20 -15.05 22.24
N THR A 101 -2.24 -13.80 22.71
CA THR A 101 -1.10 -13.10 23.30
C THR A 101 -1.53 -12.36 24.56
N ASN A 102 -0.60 -12.18 25.51
CA ASN A 102 -0.83 -11.38 26.70
C ASN A 102 -0.20 -10.00 26.54
N ILE A 103 -0.97 -8.97 26.84
CA ILE A 103 -0.55 -7.57 26.87
C ILE A 103 -0.45 -7.15 28.33
N ASN A 104 0.77 -7.01 28.82
CA ASN A 104 1.05 -6.68 30.21
C ASN A 104 1.92 -5.40 30.28
N LEU A 105 1.30 -4.33 30.75
CA LEU A 105 1.92 -3.01 30.93
C LEU A 105 1.77 -2.57 32.40
N PRO A 106 2.71 -2.97 33.27
CA PRO A 106 2.66 -2.56 34.65
C PRO A 106 2.89 -1.06 34.81
N PHE A 107 2.25 -0.46 35.82
CA PHE A 107 2.34 0.98 36.11
C PHE A 107 2.02 1.84 34.87
N ILE A 108 0.91 1.52 34.21
CA ILE A 108 0.49 2.25 32.98
C ILE A 108 0.08 3.69 33.32
N THR A 109 -0.52 3.90 34.47
CA THR A 109 -0.87 5.22 35.01
C THR A 109 -0.97 5.18 36.52
N ALA A 110 -1.08 6.36 37.17
CA ALA A 110 -1.35 6.52 38.57
C ALA A 110 -2.63 7.33 38.78
N THR A 111 -3.44 6.89 39.74
CA THR A 111 -4.68 7.56 40.15
C THR A 111 -4.63 7.91 41.63
N ALA A 112 -5.65 8.59 42.16
CA ALA A 112 -5.78 8.86 43.60
C ALA A 112 -5.79 7.57 44.44
N ASP A 113 -6.27 6.46 43.87
CA ASP A 113 -6.32 5.14 44.49
C ASP A 113 -5.02 4.34 44.38
N GLY A 114 -3.99 4.91 43.77
CA GLY A 114 -2.68 4.29 43.55
C GLY A 114 -2.38 3.96 42.06
N PRO A 115 -1.29 3.19 41.88
CA PRO A 115 -0.88 2.81 40.53
C PRO A 115 -1.87 1.84 39.89
N LYS A 116 -2.07 1.97 38.61
CA LYS A 116 -2.88 1.07 37.78
C LYS A 116 -1.99 0.29 36.82
N HIS A 117 -2.39 -0.95 36.55
CA HIS A 117 -1.69 -1.88 35.67
C HIS A 117 -2.64 -2.32 34.57
N LEU A 118 -2.12 -2.45 33.37
CA LEU A 118 -2.85 -3.02 32.23
C LEU A 118 -2.36 -4.46 32.04
N ASP A 119 -3.27 -5.41 32.18
CA ASP A 119 -3.01 -6.83 31.92
C ASP A 119 -4.25 -7.43 31.25
N MET A 120 -4.11 -7.84 30.00
CA MET A 120 -5.19 -8.40 29.23
C MET A 120 -4.69 -9.39 28.17
N ASN A 121 -5.55 -10.33 27.82
CA ASN A 121 -5.29 -11.25 26.71
C ASN A 121 -6.01 -10.77 25.45
N LEU A 122 -5.33 -10.86 24.33
CA LEU A 122 -5.89 -10.64 23.00
C LEU A 122 -5.81 -11.95 22.20
N THR A 123 -6.95 -12.42 21.71
CA THR A 123 -7.01 -13.61 20.85
C THR A 123 -6.88 -13.23 19.39
N LYS A 124 -6.36 -14.17 18.57
CA LYS A 124 -6.32 -14.02 17.11
C LYS A 124 -7.72 -13.76 16.53
N ALA A 125 -8.74 -14.47 17.04
CA ALA A 125 -10.13 -14.28 16.59
C ALA A 125 -10.62 -12.84 16.85
N LYS A 126 -10.29 -12.27 18.01
CA LYS A 126 -10.64 -10.88 18.32
C LYS A 126 -9.85 -9.88 17.47
N PHE A 127 -8.57 -10.13 17.25
CA PHE A 127 -7.75 -9.34 16.33
C PHE A 127 -8.34 -9.35 14.91
N ASP A 128 -8.68 -10.52 14.38
CA ASP A 128 -9.28 -10.67 13.07
C ASP A 128 -10.64 -9.93 12.97
N GLU A 129 -11.46 -9.99 14.02
CA GLU A 129 -12.72 -9.22 14.11
C GLU A 129 -12.47 -7.70 14.04
N LEU A 130 -11.52 -7.19 14.84
CA LEU A 130 -11.20 -5.75 14.92
C LEU A 130 -10.65 -5.20 13.60
N THR A 131 -9.94 -6.02 12.83
CA THR A 131 -9.20 -5.60 11.63
C THR A 131 -9.85 -6.06 10.31
N HIS A 132 -11.00 -6.71 10.38
CA HIS A 132 -11.69 -7.26 9.21
C HIS A 132 -11.93 -6.22 8.11
N ASP A 133 -12.37 -5.02 8.48
CA ASP A 133 -12.61 -3.93 7.53
C ASP A 133 -11.34 -3.47 6.80
N LEU A 134 -10.18 -3.56 7.45
CA LEU A 134 -8.90 -3.22 6.82
C LEU A 134 -8.49 -4.26 5.79
N VAL A 135 -8.69 -5.55 6.10
CA VAL A 135 -8.43 -6.64 5.16
C VAL A 135 -9.35 -6.53 3.95
N GLU A 136 -10.64 -6.25 4.15
CA GLU A 136 -11.61 -6.06 3.07
C GLU A 136 -11.27 -4.88 2.14
N LYS A 137 -10.71 -3.79 2.66
CA LYS A 137 -10.27 -2.64 1.86
C LYS A 137 -9.18 -2.96 0.83
N THR A 138 -8.50 -4.09 0.95
CA THR A 138 -7.51 -4.52 -0.06
C THR A 138 -8.16 -5.08 -1.33
N ALA A 139 -9.42 -5.50 -1.28
CA ALA A 139 -10.10 -6.14 -2.39
C ALA A 139 -10.30 -5.21 -3.59
N GLU A 140 -10.73 -3.97 -3.35
CA GLU A 140 -10.99 -3.01 -4.43
C GLU A 140 -9.74 -2.68 -5.25
N PRO A 141 -8.57 -2.34 -4.67
CA PRO A 141 -7.36 -2.13 -5.45
C PRO A 141 -6.91 -3.37 -6.25
N VAL A 142 -7.06 -4.57 -5.68
CA VAL A 142 -6.75 -5.83 -6.39
C VAL A 142 -7.62 -5.99 -7.63
N GLN A 143 -8.93 -5.82 -7.49
CA GLN A 143 -9.88 -5.93 -8.59
C GLN A 143 -9.63 -4.86 -9.67
N ARG A 144 -9.34 -3.63 -9.24
CA ARG A 144 -9.02 -2.52 -10.14
C ARG A 144 -7.73 -2.78 -10.93
N ALA A 145 -6.67 -3.26 -10.28
CA ALA A 145 -5.42 -3.58 -10.96
C ALA A 145 -5.61 -4.68 -12.02
N LEU A 146 -6.35 -5.74 -11.71
CA LEU A 146 -6.69 -6.79 -12.67
C LEU A 146 -7.52 -6.24 -13.85
N SER A 147 -8.55 -5.46 -13.55
CA SER A 147 -9.40 -4.84 -14.58
C SER A 147 -8.62 -3.90 -15.49
N ASP A 148 -7.76 -3.07 -14.94
CA ASP A 148 -6.94 -2.11 -15.70
C ASP A 148 -5.89 -2.84 -16.57
N ALA A 149 -5.41 -4.00 -16.14
CA ALA A 149 -4.53 -4.87 -16.94
C ALA A 149 -5.29 -5.73 -17.98
N GLY A 150 -6.62 -5.72 -17.93
CA GLY A 150 -7.45 -6.56 -18.81
C GLY A 150 -7.35 -8.06 -18.51
N LEU A 151 -7.06 -8.44 -17.26
CA LEU A 151 -6.80 -9.82 -16.85
C LEU A 151 -7.84 -10.34 -15.86
N GLN A 152 -8.07 -11.65 -15.93
CA GLN A 152 -8.72 -12.40 -14.87
C GLN A 152 -7.67 -12.93 -13.89
N ALA A 153 -8.06 -13.12 -12.62
CA ALA A 153 -7.13 -13.65 -11.61
C ALA A 153 -6.55 -15.03 -11.99
N SER A 154 -7.31 -15.86 -12.71
CA SER A 154 -6.88 -17.18 -13.20
C SER A 154 -5.76 -17.13 -14.25
N GLU A 155 -5.51 -15.98 -14.87
CA GLU A 155 -4.44 -15.77 -15.84
C GLU A 155 -3.11 -15.40 -15.19
N LEU A 156 -3.12 -15.15 -13.88
CA LEU A 156 -1.90 -14.92 -13.12
C LEU A 156 -1.11 -16.23 -12.99
N SER A 157 0.18 -16.16 -13.23
CA SER A 157 1.11 -17.28 -13.00
C SER A 157 1.54 -17.36 -11.53
N LYS A 158 1.61 -16.21 -10.85
CA LYS A 158 2.13 -16.11 -9.48
C LYS A 158 1.60 -14.87 -8.77
N VAL A 159 1.47 -14.96 -7.44
CA VAL A 159 1.19 -13.82 -6.56
C VAL A 159 2.32 -13.70 -5.54
N LEU A 160 2.97 -12.54 -5.49
CA LEU A 160 4.07 -12.25 -4.57
C LEU A 160 3.56 -11.38 -3.42
N LEU A 161 3.92 -11.77 -2.20
CA LEU A 161 3.64 -10.99 -1.00
C LEU A 161 4.86 -10.15 -0.62
N VAL A 162 4.62 -8.87 -0.44
CA VAL A 162 5.60 -7.86 -0.06
C VAL A 162 5.05 -7.03 1.10
N GLY A 163 5.95 -6.56 1.98
CA GLY A 163 5.58 -5.81 3.18
C GLY A 163 5.24 -6.70 4.37
N GLY A 164 5.67 -6.27 5.55
CA GLY A 164 5.54 -7.05 6.79
C GLY A 164 4.10 -7.41 7.17
N SER A 165 3.13 -6.55 6.82
CA SER A 165 1.70 -6.78 7.11
C SER A 165 1.09 -7.93 6.33
N THR A 166 1.75 -8.41 5.25
CA THR A 166 1.34 -9.63 4.54
C THR A 166 1.60 -10.92 5.33
N ARG A 167 2.29 -10.83 6.46
CA ARG A 167 2.45 -11.96 7.39
C ARG A 167 1.16 -12.28 8.15
N ILE A 168 0.21 -11.35 8.23
CA ILE A 168 -1.08 -11.53 8.89
C ILE A 168 -1.86 -12.62 8.16
N PRO A 169 -2.26 -13.73 8.84
CA PRO A 169 -2.94 -14.85 8.20
C PRO A 169 -4.23 -14.45 7.46
N ALA A 170 -5.05 -13.58 8.05
CA ALA A 170 -6.27 -13.08 7.42
C ALA A 170 -6.01 -12.36 6.08
N VAL A 171 -4.88 -11.65 5.96
CA VAL A 171 -4.45 -11.02 4.70
C VAL A 171 -4.11 -12.08 3.66
N GLN A 172 -3.37 -13.13 4.04
CA GLN A 172 -3.02 -14.23 3.14
C GLN A 172 -4.26 -14.99 2.66
N ASP A 173 -5.23 -15.23 3.56
CA ASP A 173 -6.50 -15.86 3.22
C ASP A 173 -7.31 -15.00 2.24
N LYS A 174 -7.27 -13.67 2.43
CA LYS A 174 -7.90 -12.72 1.50
C LYS A 174 -7.27 -12.77 0.12
N VAL A 175 -5.95 -12.83 0.03
CA VAL A 175 -5.24 -12.99 -1.26
C VAL A 175 -5.67 -14.28 -1.96
N ARG A 176 -5.74 -15.43 -1.25
CA ARG A 176 -6.23 -16.70 -1.81
C ARG A 176 -7.66 -16.56 -2.31
N GLN A 177 -8.53 -15.92 -1.53
CA GLN A 177 -9.92 -15.68 -1.91
C GLN A 177 -10.05 -14.86 -3.19
N LEU A 178 -9.26 -13.79 -3.31
CA LEU A 178 -9.32 -12.85 -4.44
C LEU A 178 -8.70 -13.40 -5.71
N THR A 179 -7.65 -14.21 -5.60
CA THR A 179 -6.84 -14.63 -6.75
C THR A 179 -6.98 -16.12 -7.10
N GLY A 180 -7.40 -16.93 -6.16
CA GLY A 180 -7.39 -18.41 -6.31
C GLY A 180 -5.99 -19.03 -6.25
N HIS A 181 -4.95 -18.22 -6.01
CA HIS A 181 -3.55 -18.67 -5.97
C HIS A 181 -3.03 -18.73 -4.54
N GLU A 182 -2.17 -19.72 -4.27
CA GLU A 182 -1.34 -19.71 -3.07
C GLU A 182 -0.24 -18.66 -3.24
N PRO A 183 -0.18 -17.63 -2.37
CA PRO A 183 0.82 -16.59 -2.51
C PRO A 183 2.22 -17.11 -2.21
N SER A 184 3.21 -16.63 -2.98
CA SER A 184 4.61 -16.97 -2.77
C SER A 184 5.17 -16.30 -1.50
N LYS A 185 5.89 -17.08 -0.71
CA LYS A 185 6.54 -16.67 0.54
C LYS A 185 8.05 -16.96 0.52
N SER A 186 8.64 -17.09 -0.67
CA SER A 186 10.03 -17.55 -0.83
C SER A 186 11.07 -16.54 -0.34
N LEU A 187 10.70 -15.26 -0.25
CA LEU A 187 11.56 -14.22 0.30
C LEU A 187 10.94 -13.59 1.55
N ASN A 188 11.80 -12.94 2.34
CA ASN A 188 11.38 -12.13 3.45
C ASN A 188 10.59 -10.90 2.94
N PRO A 189 9.29 -10.76 3.22
CA PRO A 189 8.48 -9.67 2.70
C PRO A 189 8.92 -8.28 3.20
N ASP A 190 9.66 -8.21 4.32
CA ASP A 190 10.18 -6.94 4.85
C ASP A 190 11.41 -6.44 4.07
N GLU A 191 12.12 -7.34 3.38
CA GLU A 191 13.41 -7.06 2.72
C GLU A 191 13.32 -7.05 1.20
N CYS A 192 12.25 -7.59 0.60
CA CYS A 192 12.13 -7.75 -0.85
C CYS A 192 12.39 -6.48 -1.64
N VAL A 193 11.90 -5.33 -1.16
CA VAL A 193 12.04 -4.04 -1.85
C VAL A 193 13.50 -3.59 -1.84
N ALA A 194 14.18 -3.71 -0.68
CA ALA A 194 15.59 -3.34 -0.55
C ALA A 194 16.49 -4.25 -1.42
N LEU A 195 16.22 -5.55 -1.42
CA LEU A 195 16.94 -6.51 -2.28
C LEU A 195 16.75 -6.19 -3.76
N GLY A 196 15.51 -5.99 -4.20
CA GLY A 196 15.22 -5.64 -5.59
C GLY A 196 15.79 -4.27 -5.99
N ALA A 197 15.80 -3.30 -5.09
CA ALA A 197 16.43 -2.01 -5.31
C ALA A 197 17.95 -2.15 -5.48
N SER A 198 18.61 -3.04 -4.71
CA SER A 198 20.04 -3.30 -4.85
C SER A 198 20.38 -3.93 -6.20
N VAL A 199 19.56 -4.87 -6.70
CA VAL A 199 19.72 -5.44 -8.04
C VAL A 199 19.62 -4.35 -9.12
N GLN A 200 18.59 -3.48 -9.02
CA GLN A 200 18.43 -2.36 -9.96
C GLN A 200 19.58 -1.35 -9.86
N GLY A 201 20.06 -1.07 -8.65
CA GLY A 201 21.21 -0.21 -8.41
C GLY A 201 22.51 -0.74 -9.03
N GLY A 202 22.79 -2.04 -8.88
CA GLY A 202 23.90 -2.72 -9.51
C GLY A 202 23.84 -2.63 -11.04
N LYS A 203 22.66 -2.83 -11.61
CA LYS A 203 22.43 -2.67 -13.04
C LYS A 203 22.75 -1.24 -13.53
N LEU A 204 22.25 -0.23 -12.83
CA LEU A 204 22.51 1.18 -13.18
C LEU A 204 23.98 1.55 -13.01
N ALA A 205 24.70 0.88 -12.11
CA ALA A 205 26.16 1.01 -11.92
C ALA A 205 26.99 0.27 -12.98
N GLY A 206 26.36 -0.57 -13.80
CA GLY A 206 27.04 -1.36 -14.84
C GLY A 206 27.71 -2.63 -14.30
N ASP A 207 27.24 -3.17 -13.17
CA ASP A 207 27.75 -4.42 -12.61
C ASP A 207 27.43 -5.60 -13.53
N ALA A 208 28.45 -6.35 -13.92
CA ALA A 208 28.33 -7.48 -14.88
C ALA A 208 27.38 -8.62 -14.42
N GLY A 209 27.10 -8.69 -13.12
CA GLY A 209 26.20 -9.69 -12.53
C GLY A 209 24.72 -9.30 -12.51
N ALA A 210 24.38 -8.05 -12.85
CA ALA A 210 23.00 -7.53 -12.71
C ALA A 210 22.09 -7.79 -13.91
N GLY A 211 22.61 -8.43 -15.02
CA GLY A 211 21.83 -8.77 -16.21
C GLY A 211 21.35 -7.55 -17.04
N ASP A 212 20.92 -7.81 -18.28
CA ASP A 212 20.37 -6.80 -19.19
C ASP A 212 18.83 -6.85 -19.19
N ILE A 213 18.21 -6.46 -18.06
CA ILE A 213 16.75 -6.43 -17.96
C ILE A 213 16.25 -5.02 -18.26
N LEU A 214 15.27 -4.89 -19.14
CA LEU A 214 14.54 -3.66 -19.35
C LEU A 214 13.33 -3.59 -18.42
N LEU A 215 13.31 -2.57 -17.56
CA LEU A 215 12.17 -2.31 -16.68
C LEU A 215 11.34 -1.16 -17.25
N LEU A 216 10.08 -1.45 -17.59
CA LEU A 216 9.09 -0.48 -18.01
C LEU A 216 8.06 -0.28 -16.91
N ASP A 217 7.93 0.94 -16.43
CA ASP A 217 6.99 1.31 -15.37
C ASP A 217 5.86 2.19 -15.92
N VAL A 218 4.85 2.47 -15.10
CA VAL A 218 3.66 3.23 -15.49
C VAL A 218 3.37 4.38 -14.54
N THR A 219 2.59 5.36 -15.03
CA THR A 219 2.01 6.39 -14.15
C THR A 219 0.89 5.79 -13.32
N PRO A 220 0.89 5.92 -11.98
CA PRO A 220 -0.16 5.33 -11.14
C PRO A 220 -1.51 6.04 -11.23
N LEU A 221 -1.49 7.33 -11.58
CA LEU A 221 -2.67 8.19 -11.68
C LEU A 221 -2.60 9.06 -12.94
N SER A 222 -3.77 9.43 -13.47
CA SER A 222 -3.87 10.32 -14.63
C SER A 222 -3.33 11.71 -14.31
N LEU A 223 -2.66 12.31 -15.30
CA LEU A 223 -2.20 13.69 -15.27
C LEU A 223 -3.09 14.55 -16.16
N SER A 224 -3.59 15.64 -15.62
CA SER A 224 -4.56 16.52 -16.26
C SER A 224 -4.16 17.97 -16.11
N ILE A 225 -4.71 18.81 -16.97
CA ILE A 225 -4.69 20.26 -16.78
C ILE A 225 -6.10 20.78 -16.50
N GLU A 226 -6.18 21.85 -15.72
CA GLU A 226 -7.46 22.53 -15.51
C GLU A 226 -7.84 23.33 -16.75
N THR A 227 -9.06 23.11 -17.21
CA THR A 227 -9.67 23.83 -18.34
C THR A 227 -10.91 24.59 -17.91
N MET A 228 -11.58 25.26 -18.85
CA MET A 228 -12.77 26.07 -18.59
C MET A 228 -13.82 25.30 -17.79
N GLY A 229 -14.37 25.96 -16.76
CA GLY A 229 -15.32 25.32 -15.83
C GLY A 229 -14.67 24.52 -14.71
N GLY A 230 -13.34 24.59 -14.53
CA GLY A 230 -12.61 23.85 -13.50
C GLY A 230 -12.50 22.35 -13.79
N ILE A 231 -12.67 21.93 -15.03
CA ILE A 231 -12.61 20.53 -15.45
C ILE A 231 -11.15 20.07 -15.52
N ALA A 232 -10.87 18.88 -15.01
CA ALA A 232 -9.58 18.21 -15.18
C ALA A 232 -9.57 17.50 -16.55
N THR A 233 -8.95 18.14 -17.54
CA THR A 233 -8.78 17.55 -18.88
C THR A 233 -7.55 16.67 -18.92
N ARG A 234 -7.76 15.37 -19.09
CA ARG A 234 -6.68 14.37 -19.05
C ARG A 234 -5.79 14.47 -20.27
N LEU A 235 -4.48 14.49 -20.03
CA LEU A 235 -3.45 14.42 -21.05
C LEU A 235 -2.72 13.08 -21.05
N ILE A 236 -2.41 12.56 -19.86
CA ILE A 236 -1.77 11.26 -19.69
C ILE A 236 -2.68 10.42 -18.80
N GLU A 237 -3.19 9.34 -19.33
CA GLU A 237 -4.03 8.39 -18.60
C GLU A 237 -3.20 7.60 -17.58
N ARG A 238 -3.82 7.18 -16.47
CA ARG A 238 -3.19 6.24 -15.53
C ARG A 238 -2.77 4.96 -16.26
N ASN A 239 -1.77 4.29 -15.74
CA ASN A 239 -1.16 3.08 -16.32
C ASN A 239 -0.56 3.31 -17.73
N THR A 240 -0.24 4.54 -18.09
CA THR A 240 0.57 4.83 -19.29
C THR A 240 2.03 4.52 -18.98
N THR A 241 2.66 3.71 -19.84
CA THR A 241 4.09 3.36 -19.73
C THR A 241 4.97 4.61 -19.78
N ILE A 242 5.97 4.67 -18.94
CA ILE A 242 6.93 5.76 -18.87
C ILE A 242 8.32 5.31 -19.34
N PRO A 243 9.11 6.22 -19.94
CA PRO A 243 8.88 7.66 -20.13
C PRO A 243 7.83 7.97 -21.22
N THR A 244 7.01 8.98 -21.01
CA THR A 244 5.98 9.41 -21.96
C THR A 244 5.92 10.92 -22.09
N LYS A 245 5.41 11.40 -23.23
CA LYS A 245 5.17 12.81 -23.51
C LYS A 245 3.86 12.97 -24.25
N LYS A 246 3.01 13.88 -23.81
CA LYS A 246 1.75 14.24 -24.48
C LYS A 246 1.65 15.74 -24.66
N SER A 247 1.08 16.13 -25.79
CA SER A 247 0.81 17.54 -26.13
C SER A 247 -0.60 17.63 -26.70
N GLN A 248 -1.31 18.70 -26.36
CA GLN A 248 -2.63 19.02 -26.87
C GLN A 248 -2.73 20.52 -27.12
N ILE A 249 -3.43 20.89 -28.17
CA ILE A 249 -3.70 22.28 -28.50
C ILE A 249 -4.97 22.74 -27.79
N PHE A 250 -4.87 23.88 -27.13
CA PHE A 250 -5.98 24.56 -26.49
C PHE A 250 -6.11 25.96 -27.06
N SER A 251 -7.32 26.51 -27.10
CA SER A 251 -7.57 27.89 -27.47
C SER A 251 -7.72 28.76 -26.21
N THR A 252 -7.43 30.05 -26.34
CA THR A 252 -7.68 31.04 -25.32
C THR A 252 -9.19 31.25 -25.09
N ALA A 253 -9.57 31.63 -23.85
CA ALA A 253 -10.97 31.85 -23.52
C ALA A 253 -11.53 33.20 -24.04
N ALA A 254 -10.65 34.15 -24.37
CA ALA A 254 -11.01 35.48 -24.87
C ALA A 254 -10.02 35.96 -25.92
N ASP A 255 -10.50 36.85 -26.79
CA ASP A 255 -9.66 37.51 -27.77
C ASP A 255 -8.59 38.39 -27.09
N ASN A 256 -7.38 38.43 -27.70
CA ASN A 256 -6.23 39.17 -27.18
C ASN A 256 -5.76 38.76 -25.78
N GLN A 257 -6.06 37.55 -25.35
CA GLN A 257 -5.53 36.99 -24.09
C GLN A 257 -4.02 36.80 -24.20
N THR A 258 -3.25 37.47 -23.33
CA THR A 258 -1.77 37.51 -23.37
C THR A 258 -1.10 36.48 -22.49
N ALA A 259 -1.85 35.85 -21.56
CA ALA A 259 -1.34 34.83 -20.64
C ALA A 259 -2.40 33.79 -20.34
N VAL A 260 -1.94 32.60 -20.01
CA VAL A 260 -2.77 31.52 -19.48
C VAL A 260 -2.13 30.96 -18.21
N ASP A 261 -2.95 30.69 -17.21
CA ASP A 261 -2.51 29.96 -16.03
C ASP A 261 -2.83 28.47 -16.24
N ILE A 262 -1.80 27.65 -16.18
CA ILE A 262 -1.91 26.21 -16.36
C ILE A 262 -1.76 25.55 -15.00
N ASN A 263 -2.86 25.02 -14.47
CA ASN A 263 -2.86 24.21 -13.24
C ASN A 263 -2.77 22.71 -13.65
N VAL A 264 -1.65 22.09 -13.27
CA VAL A 264 -1.42 20.65 -13.51
C VAL A 264 -1.89 19.88 -12.28
N VAL A 265 -2.74 18.91 -12.52
CA VAL A 265 -3.33 18.09 -11.44
C VAL A 265 -3.15 16.60 -11.71
N GLN A 266 -3.12 15.83 -10.63
CA GLN A 266 -3.00 14.37 -10.64
C GLN A 266 -4.21 13.75 -9.93
N GLY A 267 -4.85 12.78 -10.57
CA GLY A 267 -5.98 12.03 -10.03
C GLY A 267 -7.07 11.74 -11.05
N GLU A 268 -8.10 11.03 -10.59
CA GLU A 268 -9.19 10.53 -11.45
C GLU A 268 -10.49 11.33 -11.34
N ARG A 269 -10.51 12.39 -10.53
CA ARG A 269 -11.72 13.19 -10.30
C ARG A 269 -11.98 14.13 -11.48
N GLN A 270 -13.26 14.38 -11.76
CA GLN A 270 -13.69 15.21 -12.88
C GLN A 270 -13.24 16.67 -12.75
N PHE A 271 -13.27 17.23 -11.55
CA PHE A 271 -12.90 18.61 -11.30
C PHE A 271 -11.45 18.72 -10.78
N ALA A 272 -10.71 19.72 -11.29
CA ALA A 272 -9.33 19.97 -10.92
C ALA A 272 -9.14 20.17 -9.40
N LYS A 273 -10.07 20.88 -8.74
CA LYS A 273 -10.07 21.14 -7.29
C LYS A 273 -10.12 19.88 -6.43
N ASP A 274 -10.66 18.78 -6.96
CA ASP A 274 -10.85 17.51 -6.26
C ASP A 274 -9.66 16.56 -6.45
N ASN A 275 -8.68 16.98 -7.28
CA ASN A 275 -7.44 16.27 -7.56
C ASN A 275 -6.25 16.92 -6.87
N LYS A 276 -5.13 16.24 -6.85
CA LYS A 276 -3.87 16.76 -6.29
C LYS A 276 -3.26 17.75 -7.26
N SER A 277 -3.18 19.04 -6.88
CA SER A 277 -2.40 20.02 -7.66
C SER A 277 -0.89 19.71 -7.55
N LEU A 278 -0.22 19.63 -8.70
CA LEU A 278 1.20 19.40 -8.82
C LEU A 278 1.97 20.71 -9.02
N GLY A 279 1.33 21.72 -9.59
CA GLY A 279 1.91 23.04 -9.84
C GLY A 279 1.06 23.89 -10.76
N GLN A 280 1.34 25.20 -10.71
CA GLN A 280 0.74 26.18 -11.58
C GLN A 280 1.85 26.87 -12.37
N PHE A 281 1.62 27.02 -13.67
CA PHE A 281 2.55 27.62 -14.63
C PHE A 281 1.85 28.77 -15.37
N ARG A 282 2.59 29.83 -15.65
CA ARG A 282 2.09 31.02 -16.36
C ARG A 282 2.91 31.33 -17.59
#